data_ca9302f9a7ff563fa24b2dfd39e4c4fa
#
_entry.id   ca9302f9a7ff563fa24b2dfd39e4c4fa
#
_cell.length_a   1.000
_cell.length_b   1.000
_cell.length_c   1.000
_cell.angle_alpha   90.00
_cell.angle_beta   90.00
_cell.angle_gamma   90.00
#
_symmetry.space_group_name_H-M   'P 1'
#
loop_
_entity.id
_entity.type
_entity.pdbx_description
1 polymer ?
#
loop_
_entity_poly.entity_id
_entity_poly.type
_entity_poly.pdbx_seq_one_letter_code
_entity_poly.pdbx_strand_id
1 'polypeptide(L)' 'NNVLPGYIDSLDHAESTKDRIPLGRIGTVQEIAQTTRFLISDEAGYITGQNLIVDGGMTRHL' A
#
# COMPACT_ATOMS: atom_id res chain seq x y z
N ASN A 1 1.47 13.06 -6.33
CA ASN A 1 1.67 11.62 -6.08
C ASN A 1 0.33 10.94 -5.79
N ASN A 2 0.24 9.67 -6.12
CA ASN A 2 -0.93 8.85 -5.81
C ASN A 2 -0.50 7.67 -4.95
N VAL A 3 -1.36 7.29 -4.00
CA VAL A 3 -1.20 6.07 -3.22
C VAL A 3 -2.25 5.08 -3.71
N LEU A 4 -1.81 3.90 -4.08
CA LEU A 4 -2.65 2.84 -4.66
C LEU A 4 -2.64 1.64 -3.71
N PRO A 5 -3.58 1.55 -2.76
CA PRO A 5 -3.60 0.45 -1.81
C PRO A 5 -4.10 -0.85 -2.45
N GLY A 6 -3.60 -1.98 -1.95
CA GLY A 6 -4.15 -3.29 -2.24
C GLY A 6 -5.27 -3.65 -1.25
N TYR A 7 -5.29 -4.91 -0.81
CA TYR A 7 -6.27 -5.35 0.20
C TYR A 7 -5.87 -4.84 1.58
N ILE A 8 -6.75 -4.07 2.18
CA ILE A 8 -6.52 -3.37 3.45
C ILE A 8 -7.60 -3.78 4.46
N ASP A 9 -7.26 -3.79 5.72
CA ASP A 9 -8.12 -4.26 6.81
C ASP A 9 -9.29 -3.32 7.15
N SER A 10 -9.47 -2.24 6.39
CA SER A 10 -10.67 -1.40 6.50
C SER A 10 -11.95 -2.17 6.11
N LEU A 11 -11.79 -3.26 5.36
CA LEU A 11 -12.88 -4.16 4.97
C LEU A 11 -12.50 -5.60 5.34
N ASP A 12 -13.50 -6.42 5.55
CA ASP A 12 -13.29 -7.86 5.74
C ASP A 12 -12.96 -8.51 4.40
N HIS A 13 -12.01 -9.43 4.43
CA HIS A 13 -11.60 -10.20 3.26
C HIS A 13 -11.63 -11.68 3.57
N ALA A 14 -11.85 -12.49 2.55
CA ALA A 14 -11.76 -13.94 2.69
C ALA A 14 -10.34 -14.33 3.11
N GLU A 15 -10.22 -15.36 3.94
CA GLU A 15 -8.92 -15.83 4.43
C GLU A 15 -8.00 -16.21 3.27
N SER A 16 -8.56 -16.77 2.19
CA SER A 16 -7.80 -17.14 1.00
C SER A 16 -7.17 -15.96 0.25
N THR A 17 -7.62 -14.73 0.54
CA THR A 17 -7.04 -13.54 -0.10
C THR A 17 -5.54 -13.43 0.16
N LYS A 18 -5.09 -13.83 1.33
CA LYS A 18 -3.66 -13.78 1.72
C LYS A 18 -2.78 -14.60 0.79
N ASP A 19 -3.32 -15.67 0.21
CA ASP A 19 -2.57 -16.56 -0.68
C ASP A 19 -2.14 -15.86 -1.97
N ARG A 20 -2.82 -14.77 -2.31
CA ARG A 20 -2.56 -13.99 -3.51
C ARG A 20 -1.58 -12.84 -3.28
N ILE A 21 -1.16 -12.64 -2.03
CA ILE A 21 -0.31 -11.53 -1.62
C ILE A 21 1.07 -12.08 -1.25
N PRO A 22 2.14 -11.69 -1.98
CA PRO A 22 3.48 -12.18 -1.68
C PRO A 22 3.93 -12.03 -0.24
N LEU A 23 3.57 -10.92 0.43
CA LEU A 23 3.88 -10.75 1.85
C LEU A 23 3.02 -11.62 2.77
N GLY A 24 1.98 -12.28 2.23
CA GLY A 24 1.20 -13.27 2.97
C GLY A 24 0.22 -12.69 3.98
N ARG A 25 -0.08 -11.40 3.91
CA ARG A 25 -1.04 -10.76 4.81
C ARG A 25 -1.75 -9.58 4.16
N ILE A 26 -2.88 -9.24 4.72
CA ILE A 26 -3.62 -8.01 4.40
C ILE A 26 -2.85 -6.82 5.00
N GLY A 27 -2.80 -5.71 4.28
CA GLY A 27 -2.23 -4.48 4.81
C GLY A 27 -3.15 -3.82 5.84
N THR A 28 -2.61 -2.89 6.62
CA THR A 28 -3.38 -2.17 7.62
C THR A 28 -3.69 -0.75 7.16
N VAL A 29 -4.79 -0.22 7.67
CA VAL A 29 -5.15 1.20 7.47
C VAL A 29 -3.99 2.09 7.91
N GLN A 30 -3.33 1.73 9.01
CA GLN A 30 -2.21 2.50 9.53
C GLN A 30 -1.03 2.53 8.56
N GLU A 31 -0.76 1.43 7.86
CA GLU A 31 0.32 1.39 6.87
C GLU A 31 0.06 2.34 5.71
N ILE A 32 -1.20 2.44 5.27
CA ILE A 32 -1.57 3.41 4.24
C ILE A 32 -1.45 4.84 4.77
N ALA A 33 -1.88 5.08 6.00
CA ALA A 33 -1.78 6.40 6.62
C ALA A 33 -0.32 6.84 6.77
N GLN A 34 0.57 5.93 7.18
CA GLN A 34 2.00 6.22 7.32
C GLN A 34 2.65 6.54 5.98
N THR A 35 2.29 5.82 4.93
CA THR A 35 2.76 6.07 3.57
C THR A 35 2.33 7.46 3.10
N THR A 36 1.06 7.78 3.28
CA THR A 36 0.52 9.09 2.91
C THR A 36 1.21 10.21 3.69
N ARG A 37 1.40 10.00 4.98
CA ARG A 37 2.08 10.97 5.85
C ARG A 37 3.49 11.27 5.37
N PHE A 38 4.23 10.24 4.96
CA PHE A 38 5.56 10.43 4.39
C PHE A 38 5.50 11.27 3.12
N LEU A 39 4.58 10.96 2.20
CA LEU A 39 4.49 11.63 0.91
C LEU A 39 4.10 13.11 1.01
N ILE A 40 3.37 13.50 2.05
CA ILE A 40 3.03 14.91 2.27
C ILE A 40 4.03 15.64 3.15
N SER A 41 5.07 14.96 3.63
CA SER A 41 6.09 15.56 4.48
C SER A 41 7.19 16.21 3.65
N ASP A 42 7.98 17.08 4.30
CA ASP A 42 9.14 17.70 3.66
C ASP A 42 10.20 16.66 3.26
N GLU A 43 10.21 15.51 3.93
CA GLU A 43 11.14 14.42 3.62
C GLU A 43 10.93 13.86 2.22
N ALA A 44 9.71 13.98 1.68
CA ALA A 44 9.40 13.54 0.32
C ALA A 44 9.52 14.68 -0.70
N GLY A 45 10.27 15.73 -0.38
CA GLY A 45 10.32 16.95 -1.16
C GLY A 45 10.88 16.83 -2.58
N TYR A 46 11.55 15.72 -2.89
CA TYR A 46 12.08 15.47 -4.23
C TYR A 46 11.27 14.38 -4.98
N ILE A 47 10.13 13.96 -4.44
CA ILE A 47 9.25 12.95 -5.04
C ILE A 47 8.03 13.64 -5.61
N THR A 48 7.79 13.47 -6.91
CA THR A 48 6.63 14.05 -7.56
C THR A 48 6.17 13.18 -8.74
N GLY A 49 4.90 13.22 -9.04
CA GLY A 49 4.32 12.52 -10.20
C GLY A 49 4.34 11.00 -10.07
N GLN A 50 4.46 10.46 -8.87
CA GLN A 50 4.59 9.02 -8.68
C GLN A 50 3.27 8.34 -8.28
N ASN A 51 3.13 7.10 -8.71
CA ASN A 51 2.07 6.21 -8.25
C ASN A 51 2.73 5.20 -7.32
N LEU A 52 2.48 5.33 -6.02
CA LEU A 52 3.06 4.43 -5.04
C LEU A 52 2.06 3.33 -4.71
N ILE A 53 2.40 2.11 -5.10
CA ILE A 53 1.55 0.94 -4.89
C ILE A 53 1.93 0.30 -3.56
N VAL A 54 0.93 0.14 -2.70
CA VAL A 54 1.10 -0.40 -1.34
C VAL A 54 0.19 -1.60 -1.21
N ASP A 55 0.65 -2.75 -1.69
CA ASP A 55 -0.19 -3.94 -1.84
C ASP A 55 0.48 -5.26 -1.45
N GLY A 56 1.60 -5.19 -0.75
CA GLY A 56 2.32 -6.41 -0.34
C GLY A 56 2.93 -7.19 -1.51
N GLY A 57 3.06 -6.57 -2.66
CA GLY A 57 3.64 -7.20 -3.86
C GLY A 57 2.62 -7.91 -4.75
N MET A 58 1.32 -7.74 -4.48
CA MET A 58 0.28 -8.46 -5.21
C MET A 58 0.28 -8.12 -6.71
N THR A 59 0.47 -6.86 -7.07
CA THR A 59 0.64 -6.46 -8.47
C THR A 59 2.14 -6.40 -8.76
N ARG A 60 2.66 -7.40 -9.40
CA ARG A 60 4.10 -7.51 -9.65
C ARG A 60 4.55 -6.46 -10.66
N HIS A 61 5.30 -5.47 -10.20
CA HIS A 61 5.90 -4.47 -11.06
C HIS A 61 7.35 -4.82 -11.32
N LEU A 62 7.65 -4.98 -12.55
CA LEU A 62 9.04 -5.15 -13.00
C LEU A 62 9.45 -3.96 -13.84
#